data_6fac7d6f428bff68fed1d82f681c2254
#
_entry.id   6fac7d6f428bff68fed1d82f681c2254
#
_cell.length_a   1.000
_cell.length_b   1.000
_cell.length_c   1.000
_cell.angle_alpha   90.00
_cell.angle_beta   90.00
_cell.angle_gamma   90.00
#
_symmetry.space_group_name_H-M   'P 1'
#
loop_
_entity.id
_entity.type
_entity.pdbx_description
1 polymer ?
#
loop_
_entity_poly.entity_id
_entity_poly.type
_entity_poly.pdbx_seq_one_letter_code
_entity_poly.pdbx_strand_id
1 'polypeptide(L)'
;MSRTRIVCTIGPRSLPEPMLRGLRDAGMDIARLNGSHADLDWHRNAIREIRRVAPDVPILLDIPGRKIRTLQLAHEPSFEAGEEIVLTTGTADAGGTKVPVNYPDLHADLRAGNTILADDGTLRFTVVRVEGRDIVCRAETAGTLRSRKGINVPFVTLNTPQVTDRDRQMIAFASEHGIDFIGLSFVESATHIEAFRKLIGGNTPRIVAKVENQGGMDNVVEIAASADAVMIDRGDLSVETSLHDVALRQKRIIAAARAHGRPVIVATEMLHTMIQNSFPTKAEVSDITNAVLDGCAATMLSGETAIGAYPVESVRLMRAVADAAETHAQGEFDQDTVALGKSIPEVLGHVIPMMCRALPITRIVAITRSGFAARMIAVHRPRQPILAVSDDAAAARSFNLIAGTTGVHSDFPFPASSIDHIGRVLEMLWRRGLLVESDLVLTTGVVYPHPGSRMNAVQVNRVSDLIASLGWRT
;
A
#
# COMPACT_ATOMS: atom_id res chain seq x y z
N MET A 1 -14.58 -3.38 -15.09
CA MET A 1 -13.91 -3.52 -13.77
C MET A 1 -13.16 -2.24 -13.50
N SER A 2 -13.29 -1.69 -12.29
CA SER A 2 -12.49 -0.54 -11.86
C SER A 2 -11.00 -0.87 -11.81
N ARG A 3 -10.16 0.08 -12.17
CA ARG A 3 -8.70 -0.09 -12.16
C ARG A 3 -8.09 0.26 -10.82
N THR A 4 -8.55 1.35 -10.20
CA THR A 4 -8.07 1.76 -8.88
C THR A 4 -8.60 0.81 -7.82
N ARG A 5 -7.72 0.26 -7.00
CA ARG A 5 -8.03 -0.68 -5.94
C ARG A 5 -8.47 0.03 -4.67
N ILE A 6 -9.26 -0.63 -3.84
CA ILE A 6 -9.66 -0.12 -2.54
C ILE A 6 -9.10 -1.01 -1.44
N VAL A 7 -8.26 -0.40 -0.61
CA VAL A 7 -7.74 -1.02 0.61
C VAL A 7 -8.65 -0.64 1.78
N CYS A 8 -9.20 -1.62 2.48
CA CYS A 8 -10.05 -1.39 3.65
C CYS A 8 -9.35 -1.88 4.92
N THR A 9 -9.22 -0.99 5.90
CA THR A 9 -8.73 -1.39 7.22
C THR A 9 -9.84 -2.14 7.97
N ILE A 10 -9.52 -3.38 8.35
CA ILE A 10 -10.41 -4.22 9.13
C ILE A 10 -10.20 -3.93 10.62
N GLY A 11 -11.27 -3.65 11.30
CA GLY A 11 -11.31 -3.36 12.73
C GLY A 11 -12.55 -3.95 13.40
N PRO A 12 -12.83 -3.58 14.65
CA PRO A 12 -13.95 -4.13 15.39
C PRO A 12 -15.30 -3.99 14.69
N ARG A 13 -15.49 -2.89 13.94
CA ARG A 13 -16.74 -2.61 13.24
C ARG A 13 -16.91 -3.46 11.98
N SER A 14 -15.84 -3.79 11.29
CA SER A 14 -15.86 -4.47 10.00
C SER A 14 -15.53 -5.96 10.05
N LEU A 15 -15.03 -6.49 11.18
CA LEU A 15 -14.69 -7.90 11.34
C LEU A 15 -15.88 -8.88 11.29
N PRO A 16 -17.11 -8.55 11.79
CA PRO A 16 -18.24 -9.47 11.68
C PRO A 16 -18.52 -9.89 10.23
N GLU A 17 -18.82 -11.18 10.02
CA GLU A 17 -19.01 -11.76 8.68
C GLU A 17 -19.96 -10.98 7.76
N PRO A 18 -21.16 -10.54 8.19
CA PRO A 18 -22.04 -9.77 7.30
C PRO A 18 -21.39 -8.49 6.80
N MET A 19 -20.57 -7.87 7.65
CA MET A 19 -19.85 -6.65 7.31
C MET A 19 -18.70 -6.92 6.35
N LEU A 20 -17.88 -7.97 6.60
CA LEU A 20 -16.82 -8.39 5.68
C LEU A 20 -17.38 -8.71 4.28
N ARG A 21 -18.53 -9.40 4.20
CA ARG A 21 -19.26 -9.65 2.93
C ARG A 21 -19.69 -8.33 2.30
N GLY A 22 -20.29 -7.43 3.09
CA GLY A 22 -20.70 -6.12 2.62
C GLY A 22 -19.56 -5.28 2.05
N LEU A 23 -18.37 -5.26 2.71
CA LEU A 23 -17.19 -4.59 2.20
C LEU A 23 -16.69 -5.19 0.88
N ARG A 24 -16.60 -6.53 0.82
CA ARG A 24 -16.20 -7.24 -0.40
C ARG A 24 -17.14 -6.92 -1.56
N ASP A 25 -18.44 -7.03 -1.34
CA ASP A 25 -19.47 -6.81 -2.36
C ASP A 25 -19.57 -5.33 -2.77
N ALA A 26 -19.17 -4.40 -1.87
CA ALA A 26 -19.04 -2.98 -2.17
C ALA A 26 -17.77 -2.64 -2.98
N GLY A 27 -16.79 -3.55 -3.07
CA GLY A 27 -15.58 -3.38 -3.88
C GLY A 27 -14.27 -3.29 -3.08
N MET A 28 -14.20 -3.87 -1.87
CA MET A 28 -12.92 -4.06 -1.19
C MET A 28 -12.03 -5.00 -1.99
N ASP A 29 -10.87 -4.51 -2.41
CA ASP A 29 -9.86 -5.31 -3.13
C ASP A 29 -8.77 -5.87 -2.21
N ILE A 30 -8.45 -5.17 -1.10
CA ILE A 30 -7.39 -5.55 -0.16
C ILE A 30 -7.88 -5.31 1.26
N ALA A 31 -7.67 -6.28 2.15
CA ALA A 31 -7.94 -6.16 3.57
C ALA A 31 -6.65 -5.74 4.31
N ARG A 32 -6.67 -4.60 5.03
CA ARG A 32 -5.55 -4.14 5.83
C ARG A 32 -5.78 -4.42 7.31
N LEU A 33 -4.76 -4.92 7.98
CA LEU A 33 -4.68 -5.07 9.44
C LEU A 33 -3.64 -4.08 9.98
N ASN A 34 -4.03 -3.25 10.96
CA ASN A 34 -3.11 -2.29 11.57
C ASN A 34 -2.42 -2.90 12.81
N GLY A 35 -1.18 -3.33 12.67
CA GLY A 35 -0.38 -3.96 13.72
C GLY A 35 -0.01 -3.04 14.90
N SER A 36 -0.34 -1.73 14.82
CA SER A 36 -0.22 -0.81 15.95
C SER A 36 -1.34 -0.97 16.98
N HIS A 37 -2.42 -1.64 16.61
CA HIS A 37 -3.61 -1.83 17.45
C HIS A 37 -3.90 -3.31 17.62
N ALA A 38 -4.59 -3.66 18.71
CA ALA A 38 -4.93 -5.03 19.08
C ALA A 38 -3.70 -5.93 19.35
N ASP A 39 -3.95 -7.16 19.74
CA ASP A 39 -2.93 -8.20 19.97
C ASP A 39 -2.86 -9.20 18.81
N LEU A 40 -1.91 -10.10 18.87
CA LEU A 40 -1.70 -11.11 17.81
C LEU A 40 -2.86 -12.12 17.74
N ASP A 41 -3.58 -12.36 18.84
CA ASP A 41 -4.72 -13.29 18.87
C ASP A 41 -5.91 -12.69 18.11
N TRP A 42 -6.15 -11.40 18.28
CA TRP A 42 -7.14 -10.68 17.48
C TRP A 42 -6.78 -10.72 15.99
N HIS A 43 -5.52 -10.45 15.65
CA HIS A 43 -5.06 -10.50 14.26
C HIS A 43 -5.20 -11.90 13.66
N ARG A 44 -4.88 -12.95 14.41
CA ARG A 44 -5.07 -14.35 13.99
C ARG A 44 -6.53 -14.66 13.69
N ASN A 45 -7.45 -14.20 14.55
CA ASN A 45 -8.87 -14.34 14.31
C ASN A 45 -9.32 -13.56 13.06
N ALA A 46 -8.86 -12.32 12.90
CA ALA A 46 -9.21 -11.48 11.75
C ALA A 46 -8.75 -12.12 10.42
N ILE A 47 -7.51 -12.63 10.36
CA ILE A 47 -6.98 -13.34 9.19
C ILE A 47 -7.86 -14.55 8.83
N ARG A 48 -8.23 -15.35 9.84
CA ARG A 48 -9.08 -16.53 9.62
C ARG A 48 -10.44 -16.15 9.03
N GLU A 49 -11.08 -15.12 9.59
CA GLU A 49 -12.40 -14.65 9.12
C GLU A 49 -12.31 -14.05 7.70
N ILE A 50 -11.28 -13.24 7.42
CA ILE A 50 -11.06 -12.69 6.08
C ILE A 50 -10.87 -13.83 5.06
N ARG A 51 -10.01 -14.80 5.36
CA ARG A 51 -9.75 -15.95 4.46
C ARG A 51 -10.99 -16.80 4.22
N ARG A 52 -11.86 -16.93 5.24
CA ARG A 52 -13.12 -17.67 5.12
C ARG A 52 -14.16 -16.96 4.26
N VAL A 53 -14.25 -15.63 4.38
CA VAL A 53 -15.30 -14.82 3.70
C VAL A 53 -14.87 -14.34 2.33
N ALA A 54 -13.58 -14.04 2.17
CA ALA A 54 -13.00 -13.44 0.98
C ALA A 54 -11.60 -14.04 0.68
N PRO A 55 -11.51 -15.33 0.29
CA PRO A 55 -10.24 -16.06 0.13
C PRO A 55 -9.31 -15.45 -0.91
N ASP A 56 -9.85 -14.77 -1.92
CA ASP A 56 -9.10 -14.15 -3.01
C ASP A 56 -8.60 -12.73 -2.67
N VAL A 57 -9.09 -12.14 -1.58
CA VAL A 57 -8.67 -10.81 -1.13
C VAL A 57 -7.32 -10.92 -0.41
N PRO A 58 -6.27 -10.25 -0.90
CA PRO A 58 -4.98 -10.22 -0.22
C PRO A 58 -5.06 -9.46 1.09
N ILE A 59 -4.21 -9.87 2.04
CA ILE A 59 -4.11 -9.24 3.36
C ILE A 59 -2.81 -8.45 3.45
N LEU A 60 -2.92 -7.19 3.83
CA LEU A 60 -1.82 -6.29 4.16
C LEU A 60 -1.75 -6.11 5.68
N LEU A 61 -0.64 -6.49 6.31
CA LEU A 61 -0.38 -6.24 7.72
C LEU A 61 0.61 -5.08 7.86
N ASP A 62 0.13 -3.96 8.40
CA ASP A 62 1.00 -2.82 8.72
C ASP A 62 1.80 -3.08 10.00
N ILE A 63 3.12 -2.96 9.90
CA ILE A 63 4.04 -3.07 11.03
C ILE A 63 4.27 -1.67 11.61
N PRO A 64 4.15 -1.49 12.95
CA PRO A 64 4.24 -0.18 13.60
C PRO A 64 5.53 0.58 13.35
N GLY A 65 6.64 -0.14 13.10
CA GLY A 65 7.94 0.45 12.89
C GLY A 65 8.45 1.22 14.12
N ARG A 66 9.20 2.28 13.84
CA ARG A 66 9.95 3.08 14.83
C ARG A 66 9.17 4.29 15.36
N LYS A 67 7.83 4.29 15.30
CA LYS A 67 7.03 5.44 15.73
C LYS A 67 7.25 5.74 17.22
N ILE A 68 7.75 6.93 17.49
CA ILE A 68 7.92 7.40 18.87
C ILE A 68 6.55 7.69 19.45
N ARG A 69 6.34 7.30 20.72
CA ARG A 69 5.08 7.53 21.44
C ARG A 69 5.36 7.86 22.89
N THR A 70 4.48 8.62 23.52
CA THR A 70 4.39 8.67 24.97
C THR A 70 4.05 7.29 25.51
N LEU A 71 4.63 6.91 26.64
CA LEU A 71 4.25 5.68 27.34
C LEU A 71 2.89 5.85 28.05
N GLN A 72 2.49 4.84 28.82
CA GLN A 72 1.35 5.00 29.72
C GLN A 72 1.72 5.98 30.82
N LEU A 73 1.00 7.09 30.92
CA LEU A 73 1.25 8.15 31.88
C LEU A 73 0.42 7.93 33.13
N ALA A 74 1.02 8.15 34.28
CA ALA A 74 0.29 8.18 35.55
C ALA A 74 -0.55 9.46 35.69
N HIS A 75 -0.07 10.56 35.10
CA HIS A 75 -0.75 11.84 35.03
C HIS A 75 -0.55 12.39 33.60
N GLU A 76 -1.64 12.84 32.99
CA GLU A 76 -1.61 13.47 31.63
C GLU A 76 -1.47 14.98 31.82
N PRO A 77 -0.28 15.57 31.56
CA PRO A 77 -0.04 16.98 31.85
C PRO A 77 -0.84 17.86 30.89
N SER A 78 -1.50 18.86 31.45
CA SER A 78 -2.09 19.98 30.73
C SER A 78 -1.21 21.22 30.90
N PHE A 79 -1.08 22.00 29.85
CA PHE A 79 -0.18 23.16 29.80
C PHE A 79 -0.75 24.25 28.89
N GLU A 80 -0.35 25.48 29.17
CA GLU A 80 -0.59 26.65 28.36
C GLU A 80 0.59 26.94 27.41
N ALA A 81 0.36 27.74 26.38
CA ALA A 81 1.43 28.17 25.50
C ALA A 81 2.48 28.97 26.28
N GLY A 82 3.75 28.64 26.11
CA GLY A 82 4.88 29.22 26.83
C GLY A 82 5.37 28.43 28.04
N GLU A 83 4.57 27.48 28.56
CA GLU A 83 4.98 26.64 29.69
C GLU A 83 6.01 25.58 29.27
N GLU A 84 6.87 25.21 30.24
CA GLU A 84 7.84 24.12 30.04
C GLU A 84 7.24 22.78 30.44
N ILE A 85 7.44 21.77 29.60
CA ILE A 85 7.20 20.35 29.89
C ILE A 85 8.49 19.56 29.68
N VAL A 86 8.61 18.42 30.35
CA VAL A 86 9.80 17.57 30.24
C VAL A 86 9.39 16.23 29.65
N LEU A 87 9.90 15.91 28.45
CA LEU A 87 9.93 14.56 27.95
C LEU A 87 11.15 13.84 28.50
N THR A 88 11.03 12.55 28.81
CA THR A 88 12.17 11.80 29.33
C THR A 88 12.33 10.45 28.65
N THR A 89 13.58 10.06 28.42
CA THR A 89 13.98 8.71 27.97
C THR A 89 14.47 7.85 29.15
N GLY A 90 14.41 8.41 30.37
CA GLY A 90 14.69 7.70 31.63
C GLY A 90 13.42 7.08 32.23
N THR A 91 13.54 6.69 33.48
CA THR A 91 12.38 6.28 34.29
C THR A 91 11.51 7.50 34.60
N ALA A 92 10.19 7.36 34.48
CA ALA A 92 9.27 8.40 34.96
C ALA A 92 9.47 8.63 36.44
N ASP A 93 9.41 9.89 36.87
CA ASP A 93 9.45 10.23 38.29
C ASP A 93 8.12 9.87 38.98
N ALA A 94 8.18 9.63 40.30
CA ALA A 94 6.99 9.31 41.11
C ALA A 94 6.00 10.48 41.20
N GLY A 95 6.41 11.70 40.82
CA GLY A 95 5.60 12.91 40.82
C GLY A 95 4.81 13.15 39.53
N GLY A 96 5.09 12.38 38.46
CA GLY A 96 4.38 12.50 37.16
C GLY A 96 4.63 13.80 36.39
N THR A 97 5.71 14.53 36.74
CA THR A 97 6.08 15.82 36.07
C THR A 97 6.80 15.63 34.77
N LYS A 98 7.30 14.41 34.51
CA LYS A 98 8.02 14.05 33.26
C LYS A 98 7.20 13.06 32.43
N VAL A 99 7.20 13.28 31.14
CA VAL A 99 6.48 12.43 30.18
C VAL A 99 7.45 11.42 29.55
N PRO A 100 7.39 10.15 29.93
CA PRO A 100 8.25 9.12 29.36
C PRO A 100 7.85 8.79 27.91
N VAL A 101 8.86 8.54 27.07
CA VAL A 101 8.71 8.12 25.68
C VAL A 101 9.33 6.74 25.44
N ASN A 102 8.86 6.03 24.40
CA ASN A 102 9.27 4.67 24.08
C ASN A 102 10.62 4.57 23.34
N TYR A 103 11.21 5.69 22.90
CA TYR A 103 12.51 5.69 22.23
C TYR A 103 13.60 6.11 23.22
N PRO A 104 14.49 5.18 23.63
CA PRO A 104 15.41 5.39 24.75
C PRO A 104 16.54 6.38 24.45
N ASP A 105 16.83 6.65 23.17
CA ASP A 105 17.94 7.51 22.73
C ASP A 105 17.46 8.85 22.15
N LEU A 106 16.19 9.19 22.26
CA LEU A 106 15.62 10.44 21.74
C LEU A 106 16.36 11.68 22.24
N HIS A 107 16.82 11.66 23.49
CA HIS A 107 17.61 12.75 24.09
C HIS A 107 18.96 12.96 23.40
N ALA A 108 19.55 11.91 22.80
CA ALA A 108 20.84 12.00 22.10
C ALA A 108 20.67 12.56 20.67
N ASP A 109 19.52 12.37 20.06
CA ASP A 109 19.20 12.83 18.72
C ASP A 109 18.70 14.28 18.68
N LEU A 110 18.21 14.81 19.80
CA LEU A 110 17.60 16.14 19.88
C LEU A 110 18.56 17.21 20.41
N ARG A 111 18.35 18.44 19.96
CA ARG A 111 19.12 19.64 20.38
C ARG A 111 18.17 20.82 20.59
N ALA A 112 18.62 21.83 21.35
CA ALA A 112 17.91 23.10 21.48
C ALA A 112 17.53 23.69 20.12
N GLY A 113 16.29 24.12 19.98
CA GLY A 113 15.71 24.63 18.75
C GLY A 113 14.98 23.60 17.88
N ASN A 114 15.14 22.27 18.15
CA ASN A 114 14.35 21.27 17.44
C ASN A 114 12.86 21.40 17.78
N THR A 115 12.02 21.13 16.79
CA THR A 115 10.58 21.05 16.97
C THR A 115 10.16 19.62 17.32
N ILE A 116 9.26 19.49 18.29
CA ILE A 116 8.56 18.24 18.59
C ILE A 116 7.08 18.48 18.35
N LEU A 117 6.45 17.56 17.63
CA LEU A 117 5.01 17.53 17.42
C LEU A 117 4.43 16.31 18.12
N ALA A 118 3.27 16.47 18.75
CA ALA A 118 2.57 15.37 19.39
C ALA A 118 1.08 15.37 19.02
N ASP A 119 0.43 14.22 19.20
CA ASP A 119 -0.98 14.01 18.92
C ASP A 119 -1.35 14.47 17.50
N ASP A 120 -0.67 13.87 16.50
CA ASP A 120 -0.83 14.13 15.07
C ASP A 120 -0.65 15.62 14.70
N GLY A 121 0.30 16.28 15.40
CA GLY A 121 0.70 17.67 15.14
C GLY A 121 -0.16 18.74 15.81
N THR A 122 -1.19 18.34 16.56
CA THR A 122 -2.06 19.29 17.31
C THR A 122 -1.33 20.00 18.45
N LEU A 123 -0.34 19.32 19.05
CA LEU A 123 0.52 19.86 20.09
C LEU A 123 1.91 20.11 19.52
N ARG A 124 2.43 21.32 19.73
CA ARG A 124 3.73 21.75 19.24
C ARG A 124 4.62 22.22 20.37
N PHE A 125 5.86 21.78 20.35
CA PHE A 125 6.88 22.11 21.32
C PHE A 125 8.19 22.47 20.65
N THR A 126 8.98 23.36 21.30
CA THR A 126 10.36 23.63 20.92
C THR A 126 11.27 23.14 22.05
N VAL A 127 12.29 22.35 21.69
CA VAL A 127 13.31 21.91 22.64
C VAL A 127 14.10 23.14 23.11
N VAL A 128 14.09 23.38 24.41
CA VAL A 128 14.85 24.48 25.06
C VAL A 128 16.25 24.02 25.38
N ARG A 129 16.38 22.82 25.99
CA ARG A 129 17.67 22.19 26.37
C ARG A 129 17.47 20.70 26.61
N VAL A 130 18.59 19.98 26.60
CA VAL A 130 18.65 18.55 26.96
C VAL A 130 19.54 18.39 28.19
N GLU A 131 19.04 17.78 29.23
CA GLU A 131 19.71 17.57 30.52
C GLU A 131 19.74 16.06 30.85
N GLY A 132 20.86 15.40 30.52
CA GLY A 132 20.97 13.96 30.67
C GLY A 132 19.95 13.25 29.79
N ARG A 133 18.98 12.57 30.39
CA ARG A 133 17.89 11.87 29.70
C ARG A 133 16.61 12.68 29.59
N ASP A 134 16.60 13.89 30.07
CA ASP A 134 15.47 14.80 30.07
C ASP A 134 15.56 15.80 28.93
N ILE A 135 14.48 15.99 28.21
CA ILE A 135 14.32 16.91 27.12
C ILE A 135 13.32 17.96 27.56
N VAL A 136 13.84 19.13 27.93
CA VAL A 136 13.02 20.27 28.37
C VAL A 136 12.49 20.99 27.14
N CYS A 137 11.18 21.04 27.02
CA CYS A 137 10.46 21.60 25.89
C CYS A 137 9.59 22.76 26.35
N ARG A 138 9.48 23.82 25.56
CA ARG A 138 8.48 24.89 25.71
C ARG A 138 7.30 24.57 24.82
N ALA A 139 6.09 24.55 25.38
CA ALA A 139 4.87 24.41 24.63
C ALA A 139 4.60 25.65 23.78
N GLU A 140 4.29 25.48 22.50
CA GLU A 140 3.88 26.56 21.59
C GLU A 140 2.36 26.59 21.44
N THR A 141 1.67 25.51 21.77
CA THR A 141 0.21 25.39 21.80
C THR A 141 -0.23 24.99 23.19
N ALA A 142 -1.39 25.45 23.64
CA ALA A 142 -2.05 24.94 24.84
C ALA A 142 -2.64 23.55 24.56
N GLY A 143 -2.72 22.68 25.60
CA GLY A 143 -3.35 21.38 25.47
C GLY A 143 -3.00 20.40 26.56
N THR A 144 -3.32 19.12 26.34
CA THR A 144 -3.03 18.01 27.25
C THR A 144 -2.29 16.91 26.49
N LEU A 145 -1.11 16.55 26.94
CA LEU A 145 -0.34 15.45 26.36
C LEU A 145 -0.77 14.12 26.98
N ARG A 146 -1.41 13.28 26.18
CA ARG A 146 -2.05 12.04 26.62
C ARG A 146 -1.12 10.83 26.49
N SER A 147 -1.52 9.74 27.14
CA SER A 147 -0.89 8.43 27.04
C SER A 147 -0.92 7.87 25.62
N ARG A 148 0.15 7.21 25.19
CA ARG A 148 0.30 6.47 23.90
C ARG A 148 0.16 7.34 22.66
N LYS A 149 0.32 8.66 22.78
CA LYS A 149 0.26 9.59 21.65
C LYS A 149 1.55 9.58 20.85
N GLY A 150 1.42 9.72 19.52
CA GLY A 150 2.55 9.84 18.60
C GLY A 150 3.39 11.08 18.92
N ILE A 151 4.69 10.92 18.84
CA ILE A 151 5.69 11.99 18.92
C ILE A 151 6.42 12.01 17.59
N ASN A 152 6.44 13.14 16.90
CA ASN A 152 7.12 13.37 15.67
C ASN A 152 8.21 14.43 15.87
N VAL A 153 9.34 14.27 15.23
CA VAL A 153 10.49 15.18 15.33
C VAL A 153 10.94 15.59 13.91
N PRO A 154 10.21 16.50 13.27
CA PRO A 154 10.47 16.88 11.88
C PRO A 154 11.91 17.32 11.66
N PHE A 155 12.48 16.94 10.51
CA PHE A 155 13.83 17.31 10.09
C PHE A 155 14.99 16.81 11.00
N VAL A 156 14.71 15.85 11.88
CA VAL A 156 15.72 15.18 12.72
C VAL A 156 15.91 13.74 12.23
N THR A 157 17.16 13.35 11.95
CA THR A 157 17.50 11.97 11.67
C THR A 157 17.62 11.20 12.97
N LEU A 158 16.79 10.18 13.17
CA LEU A 158 16.80 9.36 14.37
C LEU A 158 17.77 8.18 14.20
N ASN A 159 18.59 7.94 15.22
CA ASN A 159 19.53 6.81 15.25
C ASN A 159 18.85 5.52 15.76
N THR A 160 17.69 5.18 15.22
CA THR A 160 16.93 4.00 15.62
C THR A 160 17.40 2.74 14.88
N PRO A 161 17.32 1.54 15.48
CA PRO A 161 17.59 0.28 14.78
C PRO A 161 16.69 0.14 13.54
N GLN A 162 17.25 -0.30 12.42
CA GLN A 162 16.45 -0.53 11.19
C GLN A 162 15.34 -1.58 11.38
N VAL A 163 15.56 -2.54 12.27
CA VAL A 163 14.61 -3.61 12.59
C VAL A 163 14.54 -3.77 14.11
N THR A 164 13.36 -3.60 14.68
CA THR A 164 13.11 -3.81 16.10
C THR A 164 12.76 -5.28 16.39
N ASP A 165 12.79 -5.69 17.66
CA ASP A 165 12.32 -7.04 18.06
C ASP A 165 10.83 -7.21 17.79
N ARG A 166 10.03 -6.16 17.91
CA ARG A 166 8.61 -6.17 17.56
C ARG A 166 8.43 -6.44 16.07
N ASP A 167 9.23 -5.82 15.21
CA ASP A 167 9.19 -6.06 13.76
C ASP A 167 9.50 -7.53 13.44
N ARG A 168 10.51 -8.12 14.10
CA ARG A 168 10.83 -9.56 13.95
C ARG A 168 9.66 -10.46 14.31
N GLN A 169 8.97 -10.18 15.41
CA GLN A 169 7.77 -10.91 15.83
C GLN A 169 6.64 -10.78 14.81
N MET A 170 6.40 -9.57 14.29
CA MET A 170 5.35 -9.33 13.31
C MET A 170 5.65 -9.98 11.97
N ILE A 171 6.92 -10.03 11.52
CA ILE A 171 7.34 -10.73 10.30
C ILE A 171 7.14 -12.24 10.47
N ALA A 172 7.57 -12.81 11.59
CA ALA A 172 7.38 -14.23 11.87
C ALA A 172 5.87 -14.58 11.84
N PHE A 173 5.05 -13.77 12.51
CA PHE A 173 3.60 -13.90 12.51
C PHE A 173 3.02 -13.80 11.08
N ALA A 174 3.45 -12.82 10.28
CA ALA A 174 2.99 -12.65 8.91
C ALA A 174 3.31 -13.85 8.03
N SER A 175 4.53 -14.41 8.16
CA SER A 175 4.97 -15.59 7.41
C SER A 175 4.18 -16.85 7.82
N GLU A 176 3.98 -17.06 9.13
CA GLU A 176 3.23 -18.20 9.68
C GLU A 176 1.76 -18.20 9.19
N HIS A 177 1.14 -17.03 9.11
CA HIS A 177 -0.27 -16.90 8.76
C HIS A 177 -0.54 -16.58 7.28
N GLY A 178 0.47 -16.70 6.41
CA GLY A 178 0.32 -16.52 4.96
C GLY A 178 -0.20 -15.14 4.56
N ILE A 179 0.29 -14.10 5.24
CA ILE A 179 0.03 -12.69 4.89
C ILE A 179 0.66 -12.39 3.53
N ASP A 180 -0.06 -11.66 2.67
CA ASP A 180 0.38 -11.38 1.31
C ASP A 180 1.33 -10.17 1.25
N PHE A 181 1.08 -9.15 2.11
CA PHE A 181 1.87 -7.93 2.18
C PHE A 181 2.19 -7.51 3.61
N ILE A 182 3.36 -6.95 3.82
CA ILE A 182 3.69 -6.18 5.03
C ILE A 182 3.91 -4.71 4.67
N GLY A 183 3.29 -3.81 5.41
CA GLY A 183 3.52 -2.38 5.37
C GLY A 183 4.62 -2.01 6.34
N LEU A 184 5.74 -1.49 5.85
CA LEU A 184 6.84 -1.03 6.68
C LEU A 184 6.71 0.46 6.93
N SER A 185 6.48 0.86 8.17
CA SER A 185 6.38 2.27 8.57
C SER A 185 7.77 2.94 8.60
N PHE A 186 7.80 4.23 8.28
CA PHE A 186 8.99 5.09 8.34
C PHE A 186 10.19 4.55 7.56
N VAL A 187 9.96 4.15 6.32
CA VAL A 187 11.04 3.68 5.44
C VAL A 187 11.83 4.89 4.92
N GLU A 188 13.14 4.91 5.19
CA GLU A 188 14.02 6.02 4.85
C GLU A 188 15.10 5.65 3.82
N SER A 189 15.27 4.35 3.49
CA SER A 189 16.30 3.91 2.55
C SER A 189 16.01 2.53 1.96
N ALA A 190 16.68 2.21 0.85
CA ALA A 190 16.67 0.87 0.27
C ALA A 190 17.26 -0.17 1.23
N THR A 191 18.30 0.19 2.01
CA THR A 191 18.92 -0.74 2.97
C THR A 191 17.97 -1.16 4.08
N HIS A 192 17.05 -0.28 4.49
CA HIS A 192 15.99 -0.61 5.43
C HIS A 192 15.08 -1.72 4.86
N ILE A 193 14.63 -1.58 3.61
CA ILE A 193 13.81 -2.60 2.92
C ILE A 193 14.56 -3.92 2.80
N GLU A 194 15.86 -3.89 2.45
CA GLU A 194 16.68 -5.09 2.31
C GLU A 194 16.87 -5.83 3.63
N ALA A 195 16.99 -5.11 4.75
CA ALA A 195 17.06 -5.72 6.08
C ALA A 195 15.81 -6.55 6.38
N PHE A 196 14.61 -6.03 6.06
CA PHE A 196 13.35 -6.77 6.19
C PHE A 196 13.26 -7.93 5.20
N ARG A 197 13.68 -7.72 3.95
CA ARG A 197 13.68 -8.79 2.92
C ARG A 197 14.52 -9.99 3.32
N LYS A 198 15.68 -9.75 3.96
CA LYS A 198 16.53 -10.82 4.51
C LYS A 198 15.83 -11.61 5.61
N LEU A 199 15.04 -10.94 6.46
CA LEU A 199 14.28 -11.61 7.53
C LEU A 199 13.12 -12.44 6.99
N ILE A 200 12.44 -11.97 5.94
CA ILE A 200 11.37 -12.70 5.27
C ILE A 200 11.93 -13.98 4.63
N GLY A 201 13.14 -13.96 4.08
CA GLY A 201 13.83 -15.11 3.50
C GLY A 201 13.20 -15.68 2.22
N GLY A 202 12.15 -15.04 1.70
CA GLY A 202 11.40 -15.48 0.51
C GLY A 202 10.77 -14.31 -0.25
N ASN A 203 9.80 -14.64 -1.12
CA ASN A 203 9.08 -13.66 -1.92
C ASN A 203 7.73 -13.22 -1.30
N THR A 204 7.34 -13.83 -0.20
CA THR A 204 6.07 -13.57 0.50
C THR A 204 6.33 -13.60 2.01
N PRO A 205 5.81 -12.64 2.77
CA PRO A 205 5.03 -11.48 2.33
C PRO A 205 5.83 -10.47 1.48
N ARG A 206 5.12 -9.76 0.60
CA ARG A 206 5.70 -8.66 -0.20
C ARG A 206 5.79 -7.38 0.63
N ILE A 207 6.73 -6.52 0.31
CA ILE A 207 7.00 -5.31 1.07
C ILE A 207 6.31 -4.09 0.44
N VAL A 208 5.45 -3.45 1.22
CA VAL A 208 4.89 -2.12 0.94
C VAL A 208 5.67 -1.10 1.78
N ALA A 209 6.50 -0.29 1.14
CA ALA A 209 7.27 0.73 1.84
C ALA A 209 6.40 1.97 2.08
N LYS A 210 6.27 2.40 3.33
CA LYS A 210 5.51 3.59 3.69
C LYS A 210 6.46 4.80 3.73
N VAL A 211 6.15 5.78 2.86
CA VAL A 211 6.86 7.07 2.80
C VAL A 211 6.08 8.05 3.65
N GLU A 212 6.62 8.38 4.82
CA GLU A 212 5.94 9.09 5.90
C GLU A 212 6.72 10.27 6.45
N ASN A 213 7.99 10.43 6.06
CA ASN A 213 8.87 11.47 6.59
C ASN A 213 9.82 12.05 5.53
N GLN A 214 10.66 13.01 5.91
CA GLN A 214 11.59 13.68 5.01
C GLN A 214 12.65 12.70 4.45
N GLY A 215 13.20 11.79 5.27
CA GLY A 215 14.17 10.79 4.82
C GLY A 215 13.62 9.89 3.72
N GLY A 216 12.35 9.43 3.87
CA GLY A 216 11.65 8.70 2.84
C GLY A 216 11.44 9.50 1.56
N MET A 217 11.17 10.81 1.68
CA MET A 217 11.03 11.71 0.53
C MET A 217 12.34 11.92 -0.22
N ASP A 218 13.44 12.08 0.49
CA ASP A 218 14.76 12.32 -0.11
C ASP A 218 15.23 11.09 -0.90
N ASN A 219 14.92 9.89 -0.41
CA ASN A 219 15.35 8.62 -0.96
C ASN A 219 14.23 7.87 -1.72
N VAL A 220 13.16 8.55 -2.12
CA VAL A 220 11.95 7.93 -2.70
C VAL A 220 12.23 7.08 -3.94
N VAL A 221 13.21 7.44 -4.75
CA VAL A 221 13.56 6.70 -5.99
C VAL A 221 14.17 5.34 -5.66
N GLU A 222 15.13 5.28 -4.74
CA GLU A 222 15.74 4.01 -4.33
C GLU A 222 14.79 3.12 -3.52
N ILE A 223 13.92 3.73 -2.70
CA ILE A 223 12.85 3.04 -1.98
C ILE A 223 11.90 2.37 -2.99
N ALA A 224 11.43 3.14 -3.98
CA ALA A 224 10.56 2.62 -5.04
C ALA A 224 11.22 1.50 -5.85
N ALA A 225 12.52 1.59 -6.14
CA ALA A 225 13.26 0.53 -6.84
C ALA A 225 13.29 -0.78 -6.04
N SER A 226 13.43 -0.69 -4.70
CA SER A 226 13.66 -1.85 -3.81
C SER A 226 12.35 -2.47 -3.27
N ALA A 227 11.29 -1.68 -3.07
CA ALA A 227 10.00 -2.15 -2.56
C ALA A 227 9.19 -2.93 -3.61
N ASP A 228 8.18 -3.68 -3.17
CA ASP A 228 7.19 -4.32 -4.05
C ASP A 228 6.02 -3.38 -4.36
N ALA A 229 5.69 -2.48 -3.43
CA ALA A 229 4.74 -1.38 -3.57
C ALA A 229 5.15 -0.23 -2.64
N VAL A 230 4.56 0.94 -2.86
CA VAL A 230 4.76 2.13 -2.01
C VAL A 230 3.42 2.57 -1.43
N MET A 231 3.40 3.00 -0.17
CA MET A 231 2.26 3.64 0.45
C MET A 231 2.61 5.07 0.86
N ILE A 232 1.72 6.00 0.58
CA ILE A 232 1.80 7.38 1.03
C ILE A 232 0.87 7.51 2.23
N ASP A 233 1.44 7.53 3.42
CA ASP A 233 0.68 7.82 4.64
C ASP A 233 0.69 9.32 4.86
N ARG A 234 -0.37 10.01 4.38
CA ARG A 234 -0.42 11.47 4.36
C ARG A 234 -0.55 12.09 5.74
N GLY A 235 -1.15 11.36 6.68
CA GLY A 235 -1.24 11.80 8.07
C GLY A 235 0.14 12.04 8.66
N ASP A 236 0.98 11.01 8.71
CA ASP A 236 2.36 11.15 9.20
C ASP A 236 3.21 12.07 8.29
N LEU A 237 3.10 11.93 6.96
CA LEU A 237 3.88 12.75 6.03
C LEU A 237 3.64 14.25 6.18
N SER A 238 2.39 14.68 6.47
CA SER A 238 2.04 16.09 6.67
C SER A 238 2.62 16.66 7.96
N VAL A 239 2.79 15.82 8.98
CA VAL A 239 3.34 16.18 10.28
C VAL A 239 4.88 16.17 10.27
N GLU A 240 5.47 15.19 9.61
CA GLU A 240 6.93 15.00 9.51
C GLU A 240 7.61 15.91 8.48
N THR A 241 6.83 16.55 7.62
CA THR A 241 7.34 17.43 6.57
C THR A 241 6.59 18.77 6.58
N SER A 242 6.15 19.28 5.41
CA SER A 242 5.37 20.48 5.30
C SER A 242 3.94 20.15 4.85
N LEU A 243 2.95 20.56 5.61
CA LEU A 243 1.54 20.41 5.25
C LEU A 243 1.22 21.05 3.90
N HIS A 244 1.86 22.19 3.58
CA HIS A 244 1.61 22.92 2.34
C HIS A 244 2.04 22.15 1.09
N ASP A 245 2.99 21.21 1.22
CA ASP A 245 3.59 20.47 0.12
C ASP A 245 3.04 19.05 -0.02
N VAL A 246 2.16 18.58 0.88
CA VAL A 246 1.74 17.17 0.94
C VAL A 246 1.19 16.67 -0.39
N ALA A 247 0.39 17.46 -1.09
CA ALA A 247 -0.16 17.11 -2.41
C ALA A 247 0.94 17.03 -3.49
N LEU A 248 1.93 17.93 -3.46
CA LEU A 248 3.06 17.90 -4.39
C LEU A 248 3.98 16.70 -4.12
N ARG A 249 4.19 16.38 -2.85
CA ARG A 249 4.95 15.19 -2.42
C ARG A 249 4.25 13.90 -2.87
N GLN A 250 2.91 13.82 -2.73
CA GLN A 250 2.12 12.70 -3.27
C GLN A 250 2.41 12.49 -4.76
N LYS A 251 2.34 13.54 -5.57
CA LYS A 251 2.63 13.47 -7.02
C LYS A 251 4.06 12.98 -7.30
N ARG A 252 5.04 13.47 -6.54
CA ARG A 252 6.45 13.06 -6.67
C ARG A 252 6.64 11.58 -6.32
N ILE A 253 6.03 11.09 -5.23
CA ILE A 253 6.11 9.68 -4.83
C ILE A 253 5.45 8.79 -5.89
N ILE A 254 4.26 9.17 -6.38
CA ILE A 254 3.55 8.42 -7.42
C ILE A 254 4.41 8.34 -8.69
N ALA A 255 4.99 9.46 -9.13
CA ALA A 255 5.85 9.49 -10.33
C ALA A 255 7.09 8.59 -10.17
N ALA A 256 7.78 8.66 -9.03
CA ALA A 256 8.94 7.82 -8.73
C ALA A 256 8.59 6.32 -8.71
N ALA A 257 7.52 5.95 -8.06
CA ALA A 257 7.08 4.55 -7.99
C ALA A 257 6.64 4.01 -9.35
N ARG A 258 5.89 4.80 -10.13
CA ARG A 258 5.48 4.43 -11.50
C ARG A 258 6.68 4.21 -12.42
N ALA A 259 7.72 5.04 -12.33
CA ALA A 259 8.95 4.87 -13.11
C ALA A 259 9.63 3.50 -12.85
N HIS A 260 9.41 2.91 -11.69
CA HIS A 260 9.90 1.58 -11.32
C HIS A 260 8.85 0.46 -11.45
N GLY A 261 7.69 0.75 -12.02
CA GLY A 261 6.59 -0.22 -12.16
C GLY A 261 6.00 -0.66 -10.82
N ARG A 262 6.02 0.21 -9.80
CA ARG A 262 5.53 -0.13 -8.46
C ARG A 262 4.13 0.45 -8.23
N PRO A 263 3.17 -0.36 -7.75
CA PRO A 263 1.87 0.15 -7.34
C PRO A 263 2.01 1.11 -6.16
N VAL A 264 1.16 2.15 -6.15
CA VAL A 264 1.12 3.13 -5.06
C VAL A 264 -0.25 3.11 -4.40
N ILE A 265 -0.24 3.04 -3.06
CA ILE A 265 -1.43 3.20 -2.22
C ILE A 265 -1.42 4.63 -1.67
N VAL A 266 -2.48 5.40 -1.90
CA VAL A 266 -2.70 6.68 -1.23
C VAL A 266 -3.57 6.44 0.00
N ALA A 267 -3.05 6.80 1.17
CA ALA A 267 -3.61 6.44 2.45
C ALA A 267 -3.88 7.65 3.33
N THR A 268 -4.79 7.46 4.29
CA THR A 268 -5.23 8.38 5.33
C THR A 268 -6.01 9.60 4.84
N GLU A 269 -6.99 10.00 5.63
CA GLU A 269 -7.84 11.19 5.42
C GLU A 269 -8.57 11.22 4.05
N MET A 270 -8.96 10.04 3.53
CA MET A 270 -9.65 9.96 2.23
C MET A 270 -11.14 10.28 2.33
N LEU A 271 -11.83 9.67 3.31
CA LEU A 271 -13.25 9.91 3.62
C LEU A 271 -13.43 10.06 5.14
N HIS A 272 -12.52 10.76 5.80
CA HIS A 272 -12.43 10.88 7.26
C HIS A 272 -13.77 11.30 7.89
N THR A 273 -14.49 12.22 7.25
CA THR A 273 -15.81 12.68 7.68
C THR A 273 -16.81 11.51 7.80
N MET A 274 -16.68 10.47 6.96
CA MET A 274 -17.58 9.32 6.96
C MET A 274 -17.34 8.33 8.11
N ILE A 275 -16.37 8.58 8.97
CA ILE A 275 -16.29 7.88 10.27
C ILE A 275 -17.57 8.11 11.07
N GLN A 276 -18.13 9.31 11.02
CA GLN A 276 -19.32 9.70 11.79
C GLN A 276 -20.52 10.11 10.93
N ASN A 277 -20.29 10.60 9.71
CA ASN A 277 -21.34 11.11 8.82
C ASN A 277 -21.58 10.17 7.65
N SER A 278 -22.82 10.10 7.17
CA SER A 278 -23.21 9.25 6.04
C SER A 278 -22.76 9.78 4.68
N PHE A 279 -22.27 11.02 4.62
CA PHE A 279 -21.77 11.70 3.40
C PHE A 279 -20.43 12.37 3.65
N PRO A 280 -19.53 12.39 2.65
CA PRO A 280 -18.26 13.10 2.74
C PRO A 280 -18.42 14.59 2.44
N THR A 281 -17.36 15.32 2.67
CA THR A 281 -17.20 16.66 2.14
C THR A 281 -16.88 16.65 0.63
N LYS A 282 -17.13 17.75 -0.06
CA LYS A 282 -16.71 17.92 -1.46
C LYS A 282 -15.19 17.91 -1.62
N ALA A 283 -14.46 18.35 -0.59
CA ALA A 283 -13.00 18.33 -0.56
C ALA A 283 -12.46 16.90 -0.57
N GLU A 284 -13.03 15.98 0.23
CA GLU A 284 -12.65 14.56 0.25
C GLU A 284 -12.92 13.89 -1.10
N VAL A 285 -14.06 14.16 -1.74
CA VAL A 285 -14.37 13.64 -3.09
C VAL A 285 -13.35 14.17 -4.11
N SER A 286 -13.01 15.46 -4.06
CA SER A 286 -12.01 16.07 -4.93
C SER A 286 -10.61 15.45 -4.71
N ASP A 287 -10.26 15.16 -3.47
CA ASP A 287 -8.98 14.56 -3.10
C ASP A 287 -8.84 13.13 -3.65
N ILE A 288 -9.87 12.28 -3.49
CA ILE A 288 -9.89 10.94 -4.10
C ILE A 288 -9.73 11.04 -5.62
N THR A 289 -10.50 11.94 -6.26
CA THR A 289 -10.41 12.17 -7.70
C THR A 289 -8.98 12.52 -8.12
N ASN A 290 -8.32 13.46 -7.42
CA ASN A 290 -6.94 13.83 -7.70
C ASN A 290 -5.96 12.67 -7.50
N ALA A 291 -6.09 11.88 -6.44
CA ALA A 291 -5.25 10.71 -6.21
C ALA A 291 -5.33 9.70 -7.37
N VAL A 292 -6.54 9.47 -7.90
CA VAL A 292 -6.78 8.60 -9.06
C VAL A 292 -6.18 9.19 -10.33
N LEU A 293 -6.37 10.49 -10.58
CA LEU A 293 -5.82 11.20 -11.74
C LEU A 293 -4.29 11.25 -11.68
N ASP A 294 -3.69 11.40 -10.50
CA ASP A 294 -2.23 11.32 -10.31
C ASP A 294 -1.66 9.95 -10.67
N GLY A 295 -2.50 8.92 -10.71
CA GLY A 295 -2.10 7.58 -11.13
C GLY A 295 -1.81 6.61 -10.01
N CYS A 296 -2.40 6.76 -8.82
CA CYS A 296 -2.29 5.75 -7.78
C CYS A 296 -2.87 4.40 -8.24
N ALA A 297 -2.36 3.31 -7.69
CA ALA A 297 -2.89 1.97 -7.92
C ALA A 297 -4.04 1.65 -6.97
N ALA A 298 -4.02 2.24 -5.78
CA ALA A 298 -5.04 2.03 -4.77
C ALA A 298 -5.25 3.27 -3.91
N THR A 299 -6.46 3.40 -3.36
CA THR A 299 -6.83 4.31 -2.27
C THR A 299 -7.15 3.51 -1.02
N MET A 300 -6.90 4.04 0.17
CA MET A 300 -7.09 3.32 1.43
C MET A 300 -8.07 4.02 2.36
N LEU A 301 -9.02 3.24 2.89
CA LEU A 301 -9.89 3.61 4.00
C LEU A 301 -9.27 3.08 5.32
N SER A 302 -9.21 3.93 6.31
CA SER A 302 -8.62 3.67 7.64
C SER A 302 -9.70 3.56 8.72
N GLY A 303 -9.96 4.62 9.45
CA GLY A 303 -10.99 4.69 10.49
C GLY A 303 -12.40 4.46 9.95
N GLU A 304 -12.65 4.89 8.71
CA GLU A 304 -13.93 4.79 8.01
C GLU A 304 -14.47 3.36 7.97
N THR A 305 -13.59 2.40 7.74
CA THR A 305 -13.95 0.97 7.71
C THR A 305 -13.64 0.24 9.00
N ALA A 306 -12.64 0.68 9.77
CA ALA A 306 -12.23 -0.02 11.00
C ALA A 306 -13.21 0.19 12.16
N ILE A 307 -13.66 1.43 12.36
CA ILE A 307 -14.47 1.86 13.52
C ILE A 307 -15.67 2.74 13.12
N GLY A 308 -15.73 3.18 11.87
CA GLY A 308 -16.74 4.13 11.39
C GLY A 308 -18.17 3.60 11.43
N ALA A 309 -19.13 4.51 11.41
CA ALA A 309 -20.55 4.18 11.41
C ALA A 309 -21.04 3.69 10.04
N TYR A 310 -20.34 4.04 8.94
CA TYR A 310 -20.76 3.83 7.56
C TYR A 310 -19.69 3.10 6.70
N PRO A 311 -19.19 1.91 7.12
CA PRO A 311 -18.05 1.27 6.47
C PRO A 311 -18.35 0.83 5.03
N VAL A 312 -19.51 0.23 4.76
CA VAL A 312 -19.89 -0.26 3.42
C VAL A 312 -20.18 0.89 2.46
N GLU A 313 -20.84 1.92 2.96
CA GLU A 313 -21.14 3.15 2.22
C GLU A 313 -19.87 3.88 1.81
N SER A 314 -18.86 3.93 2.70
CA SER A 314 -17.55 4.53 2.40
C SER A 314 -16.85 3.80 1.25
N VAL A 315 -16.89 2.47 1.22
CA VAL A 315 -16.32 1.69 0.12
C VAL A 315 -17.07 1.92 -1.19
N ARG A 316 -18.41 1.89 -1.17
CA ARG A 316 -19.24 2.16 -2.36
C ARG A 316 -18.97 3.54 -2.94
N LEU A 317 -18.90 4.54 -2.07
CA LEU A 317 -18.63 5.92 -2.51
C LEU A 317 -17.23 6.07 -3.09
N MET A 318 -16.21 5.55 -2.40
CA MET A 318 -14.83 5.57 -2.91
C MET A 318 -14.75 4.90 -4.28
N ARG A 319 -15.43 3.77 -4.46
CA ARG A 319 -15.54 3.06 -5.75
C ARG A 319 -16.16 3.96 -6.82
N ALA A 320 -17.30 4.58 -6.52
CA ALA A 320 -18.00 5.44 -7.48
C ALA A 320 -17.16 6.66 -7.90
N VAL A 321 -16.45 7.29 -6.96
CA VAL A 321 -15.57 8.43 -7.25
C VAL A 321 -14.37 7.97 -8.09
N ALA A 322 -13.76 6.83 -7.75
CA ALA A 322 -12.63 6.29 -8.52
C ALA A 322 -13.05 5.94 -9.96
N ASP A 323 -14.21 5.29 -10.16
CA ASP A 323 -14.73 4.94 -11.47
C ASP A 323 -15.03 6.19 -12.34
N ALA A 324 -15.59 7.24 -11.72
CA ALA A 324 -15.84 8.51 -12.40
C ALA A 324 -14.53 9.18 -12.83
N ALA A 325 -13.54 9.24 -11.95
CA ALA A 325 -12.21 9.80 -12.24
C ALA A 325 -11.49 9.03 -13.35
N GLU A 326 -11.55 7.70 -13.33
CA GLU A 326 -10.96 6.84 -14.36
C GLU A 326 -11.61 7.04 -15.73
N THR A 327 -12.93 7.23 -15.75
CA THR A 327 -13.67 7.49 -16.99
C THR A 327 -13.23 8.81 -17.61
N HIS A 328 -13.03 9.84 -16.80
CA HIS A 328 -12.52 11.13 -17.25
C HIS A 328 -11.07 11.03 -17.76
N ALA A 329 -10.21 10.35 -17.01
CA ALA A 329 -8.78 10.22 -17.32
C ALA A 329 -8.49 9.43 -18.63
N GLN A 330 -9.44 8.66 -19.13
CA GLN A 330 -9.25 7.85 -20.34
C GLN A 330 -8.86 8.68 -21.59
N GLY A 331 -9.23 9.96 -21.64
CA GLY A 331 -8.85 10.86 -22.75
C GLY A 331 -7.46 11.47 -22.60
N GLU A 332 -6.94 11.62 -21.38
CA GLU A 332 -5.69 12.32 -21.09
C GLU A 332 -4.46 11.39 -21.16
N PHE A 333 -4.58 10.13 -20.70
CA PHE A 333 -3.48 9.16 -20.75
C PHE A 333 -3.12 8.66 -22.16
N ASP A 334 -3.91 8.99 -23.16
CA ASP A 334 -3.63 8.62 -24.56
C ASP A 334 -2.47 9.44 -25.18
N GLN A 335 -1.94 10.45 -24.50
CA GLN A 335 -0.90 11.37 -24.99
C GLN A 335 0.52 11.07 -24.50
N ASP A 336 0.74 10.00 -23.74
CA ASP A 336 2.08 9.64 -23.28
C ASP A 336 3.03 9.43 -24.46
N THR A 337 3.98 10.34 -24.61
CA THR A 337 5.07 10.25 -25.57
C THR A 337 5.92 9.01 -25.28
N VAL A 338 6.15 8.22 -26.32
CA VAL A 338 6.95 6.99 -26.28
C VAL A 338 8.38 7.34 -25.91
N ALA A 339 8.74 7.29 -24.62
CA ALA A 339 10.13 7.15 -24.25
C ALA A 339 10.58 5.74 -24.65
N LEU A 340 11.57 5.63 -25.54
CA LEU A 340 12.13 4.35 -25.94
C LEU A 340 12.68 3.65 -24.69
N GLY A 341 12.07 2.53 -24.32
CA GLY A 341 12.55 1.71 -23.21
C GLY A 341 13.95 1.16 -23.47
N LYS A 342 14.71 0.97 -22.41
CA LYS A 342 16.08 0.45 -22.46
C LYS A 342 16.15 -1.07 -22.57
N SER A 343 15.02 -1.76 -22.40
CA SER A 343 14.93 -3.22 -22.40
C SER A 343 13.69 -3.73 -23.13
N ILE A 344 13.72 -5.00 -23.59
CA ILE A 344 12.59 -5.63 -24.27
C ILE A 344 11.30 -5.56 -23.42
N PRO A 345 11.31 -5.88 -22.10
CA PRO A 345 10.10 -5.78 -21.29
C PRO A 345 9.53 -4.36 -21.18
N GLU A 346 10.37 -3.33 -21.10
CA GLU A 346 9.91 -1.93 -21.07
C GLU A 346 9.23 -1.54 -22.38
N VAL A 347 9.84 -1.90 -23.52
CA VAL A 347 9.25 -1.65 -24.84
C VAL A 347 7.91 -2.37 -24.99
N LEU A 348 7.83 -3.66 -24.62
CA LEU A 348 6.59 -4.42 -24.70
C LEU A 348 5.52 -3.87 -23.75
N GLY A 349 5.90 -3.48 -22.53
CA GLY A 349 4.99 -2.83 -21.58
C GLY A 349 4.32 -1.58 -22.16
N HIS A 350 5.05 -0.85 -22.99
CA HIS A 350 4.56 0.35 -23.67
C HIS A 350 3.76 0.04 -24.95
N VAL A 351 4.22 -0.93 -25.76
CA VAL A 351 3.57 -1.31 -27.04
C VAL A 351 2.22 -1.99 -26.80
N ILE A 352 2.07 -2.81 -25.75
CA ILE A 352 0.83 -3.52 -25.47
C ILE A 352 -0.38 -2.57 -25.34
N PRO A 353 -0.35 -1.48 -24.54
CA PRO A 353 -1.43 -0.50 -24.50
C PRO A 353 -1.73 0.15 -25.86
N MET A 354 -0.69 0.39 -26.69
CA MET A 354 -0.89 0.89 -28.05
C MET A 354 -1.65 -0.11 -28.93
N MET A 355 -1.28 -1.40 -28.87
CA MET A 355 -2.03 -2.47 -29.57
C MET A 355 -3.49 -2.53 -29.09
N CYS A 356 -3.71 -2.35 -27.79
CA CYS A 356 -5.05 -2.33 -27.19
C CYS A 356 -5.90 -1.13 -27.66
N ARG A 357 -5.29 -0.05 -28.12
CA ARG A 357 -5.99 1.09 -28.75
C ARG A 357 -6.28 0.85 -30.23
N ALA A 358 -5.35 0.20 -30.93
CA ALA A 358 -5.44 -0.04 -32.37
C ALA A 358 -6.32 -1.25 -32.73
N LEU A 359 -6.44 -2.23 -31.86
CA LEU A 359 -7.19 -3.46 -32.08
C LEU A 359 -8.34 -3.58 -31.06
N PRO A 360 -9.44 -4.27 -31.40
CA PRO A 360 -10.57 -4.47 -30.48
C PRO A 360 -10.27 -5.52 -29.41
N ILE A 361 -9.12 -5.42 -28.75
CA ILE A 361 -8.70 -6.30 -27.67
C ILE A 361 -9.63 -6.08 -26.47
N THR A 362 -10.16 -7.18 -25.92
CA THR A 362 -11.10 -7.14 -24.79
C THR A 362 -10.43 -7.48 -23.46
N ARG A 363 -9.36 -8.28 -23.50
CA ARG A 363 -8.63 -8.75 -22.31
C ARG A 363 -7.14 -8.81 -22.57
N ILE A 364 -6.34 -8.56 -21.53
CA ILE A 364 -4.90 -8.81 -21.52
C ILE A 364 -4.66 -9.98 -20.56
N VAL A 365 -3.94 -11.00 -21.00
CA VAL A 365 -3.49 -12.13 -20.18
C VAL A 365 -1.99 -12.03 -19.99
N ALA A 366 -1.54 -11.77 -18.76
CA ALA A 366 -0.13 -11.70 -18.40
C ALA A 366 0.27 -12.96 -17.62
N ILE A 367 1.01 -13.87 -18.24
CA ILE A 367 1.51 -15.08 -17.57
C ILE A 367 2.82 -14.72 -16.87
N THR A 368 2.82 -14.78 -15.54
CA THR A 368 3.91 -14.21 -14.74
C THR A 368 4.00 -14.83 -13.35
N ARG A 369 5.19 -15.18 -12.87
CA ARG A 369 5.41 -15.66 -11.50
C ARG A 369 5.52 -14.54 -10.48
N SER A 370 6.16 -13.42 -10.85
CA SER A 370 6.44 -12.31 -9.94
C SER A 370 5.49 -11.12 -10.08
N GLY A 371 4.55 -11.16 -11.05
CA GLY A 371 3.72 -10.03 -11.43
C GLY A 371 4.44 -8.97 -12.26
N PHE A 372 5.69 -9.23 -12.68
CA PHE A 372 6.49 -8.24 -13.41
C PHE A 372 5.80 -7.78 -14.70
N ALA A 373 5.35 -8.72 -15.55
CA ALA A 373 4.68 -8.38 -16.80
C ALA A 373 3.40 -7.55 -16.57
N ALA A 374 2.58 -7.96 -15.60
CA ALA A 374 1.36 -7.23 -15.24
C ALA A 374 1.67 -5.79 -14.77
N ARG A 375 2.69 -5.59 -13.93
CA ARG A 375 3.11 -4.25 -13.49
C ARG A 375 3.60 -3.38 -14.64
N MET A 376 4.44 -3.92 -15.53
CA MET A 376 4.97 -3.18 -16.69
C MET A 376 3.85 -2.70 -17.63
N ILE A 377 2.78 -3.46 -17.76
CA ILE A 377 1.61 -3.07 -18.56
C ILE A 377 0.73 -2.08 -17.80
N ALA A 378 0.47 -2.34 -16.51
CA ALA A 378 -0.46 -1.57 -15.70
C ALA A 378 -0.05 -0.11 -15.48
N VAL A 379 1.27 0.21 -15.47
CA VAL A 379 1.77 1.60 -15.35
C VAL A 379 1.31 2.49 -16.50
N HIS A 380 1.01 1.91 -17.68
CA HIS A 380 0.48 2.61 -18.85
C HIS A 380 -1.06 2.63 -18.89
N ARG A 381 -1.73 2.12 -17.87
CA ARG A 381 -3.17 2.18 -17.65
C ARG A 381 -4.02 1.79 -18.88
N PRO A 382 -3.83 0.59 -19.47
CA PRO A 382 -4.68 0.13 -20.57
C PRO A 382 -6.15 0.10 -20.13
N ARG A 383 -7.07 0.33 -21.06
CA ARG A 383 -8.53 0.23 -20.80
C ARG A 383 -8.96 -1.19 -20.47
N GLN A 384 -8.27 -2.15 -21.05
CA GLN A 384 -8.56 -3.57 -20.94
C GLN A 384 -8.17 -4.11 -19.57
N PRO A 385 -9.02 -4.94 -18.95
CA PRO A 385 -8.66 -5.67 -17.73
C PRO A 385 -7.46 -6.59 -18.00
N ILE A 386 -6.57 -6.67 -17.00
CA ILE A 386 -5.41 -7.56 -17.00
C ILE A 386 -5.72 -8.78 -16.15
N LEU A 387 -5.65 -9.98 -16.72
CA LEU A 387 -5.65 -11.25 -16.00
C LEU A 387 -4.20 -11.67 -15.82
N ALA A 388 -3.68 -11.54 -14.59
CA ALA A 388 -2.31 -11.94 -14.28
C ALA A 388 -2.30 -13.35 -13.69
N VAL A 389 -1.75 -14.30 -14.43
CA VAL A 389 -1.80 -15.72 -14.09
C VAL A 389 -0.47 -16.18 -13.53
N SER A 390 -0.50 -16.85 -12.38
CA SER A 390 0.67 -17.45 -11.72
C SER A 390 0.40 -18.88 -11.28
N ASP A 391 1.44 -19.71 -11.29
CA ASP A 391 1.47 -21.06 -10.71
C ASP A 391 1.73 -21.03 -9.18
N ASP A 392 1.83 -19.86 -8.57
CA ASP A 392 1.91 -19.62 -7.13
C ASP A 392 0.67 -18.85 -6.65
N ALA A 393 -0.07 -19.46 -5.74
CA ALA A 393 -1.34 -18.90 -5.24
C ALA A 393 -1.16 -17.60 -4.45
N ALA A 394 -0.08 -17.48 -3.67
CA ALA A 394 0.20 -16.25 -2.90
C ALA A 394 0.63 -15.12 -3.85
N ALA A 395 1.46 -15.43 -4.85
CA ALA A 395 1.82 -14.48 -5.89
C ALA A 395 0.57 -13.99 -6.64
N ALA A 396 -0.29 -14.91 -7.07
CA ALA A 396 -1.53 -14.57 -7.77
C ALA A 396 -2.40 -13.61 -6.94
N ARG A 397 -2.68 -13.90 -5.65
CA ARG A 397 -3.44 -13.00 -4.78
C ARG A 397 -2.80 -11.61 -4.71
N SER A 398 -1.48 -11.54 -4.59
CA SER A 398 -0.77 -10.26 -4.48
C SER A 398 -0.88 -9.37 -5.73
N PHE A 399 -1.20 -9.94 -6.89
CA PHE A 399 -1.39 -9.14 -8.11
C PHE A 399 -2.64 -8.27 -8.06
N ASN A 400 -3.57 -8.54 -7.15
CA ASN A 400 -4.76 -7.70 -6.94
C ASN A 400 -4.43 -6.29 -6.40
N LEU A 401 -3.21 -6.00 -5.97
CA LEU A 401 -2.76 -4.64 -5.68
C LEU A 401 -2.37 -3.86 -6.96
N ILE A 402 -2.11 -4.53 -8.07
CA ILE A 402 -1.76 -3.89 -9.33
C ILE A 402 -3.05 -3.30 -9.96
N ALA A 403 -2.99 -2.03 -10.38
CA ALA A 403 -4.13 -1.35 -10.98
C ALA A 403 -4.70 -2.13 -12.18
N GLY A 404 -6.02 -2.29 -12.25
CA GLY A 404 -6.71 -2.97 -13.35
C GLY A 404 -6.42 -4.45 -13.49
N THR A 405 -5.77 -5.09 -12.50
CA THR A 405 -5.28 -6.47 -12.62
C THR A 405 -6.06 -7.40 -11.69
N THR A 406 -6.50 -8.53 -12.22
CA THR A 406 -7.03 -9.65 -11.42
C THR A 406 -6.01 -10.77 -11.42
N GLY A 407 -5.55 -11.14 -10.23
CA GLY A 407 -4.66 -12.27 -10.05
C GLY A 407 -5.40 -13.60 -10.14
N VAL A 408 -4.90 -14.53 -10.93
CA VAL A 408 -5.49 -15.85 -11.14
C VAL A 408 -4.44 -16.92 -10.87
N HIS A 409 -4.77 -17.85 -9.98
CA HIS A 409 -3.92 -19.02 -9.72
C HIS A 409 -4.22 -20.13 -10.72
N SER A 410 -3.17 -20.72 -11.30
CA SER A 410 -3.25 -21.96 -12.10
C SER A 410 -2.86 -23.17 -11.25
N ASP A 411 -3.61 -24.27 -11.44
CA ASP A 411 -3.37 -25.53 -10.71
C ASP A 411 -2.22 -26.36 -11.31
N PHE A 412 -1.52 -25.82 -12.31
CA PHE A 412 -0.41 -26.48 -12.99
C PHE A 412 0.79 -25.55 -13.11
N PRO A 413 2.02 -26.11 -13.05
CA PRO A 413 3.25 -25.33 -13.08
C PRO A 413 3.53 -24.75 -14.46
N PHE A 414 4.34 -23.68 -14.50
CA PHE A 414 4.87 -23.08 -15.72
C PHE A 414 6.30 -23.59 -15.96
N PRO A 415 6.50 -24.63 -16.79
CA PRO A 415 7.83 -25.15 -17.05
C PRO A 415 8.66 -24.13 -17.82
N ALA A 416 9.95 -24.03 -17.44
CA ALA A 416 10.87 -23.11 -18.12
C ALA A 416 11.27 -23.58 -19.53
N SER A 417 11.03 -24.84 -19.86
CA SER A 417 11.47 -25.49 -21.11
C SER A 417 10.37 -25.64 -22.16
N SER A 418 9.12 -25.25 -21.86
CA SER A 418 7.98 -25.39 -22.76
C SER A 418 7.06 -24.18 -22.70
N ILE A 419 6.37 -23.90 -23.81
CA ILE A 419 5.32 -22.87 -23.92
C ILE A 419 3.91 -23.47 -23.87
N ASP A 420 3.77 -24.78 -23.66
CA ASP A 420 2.47 -25.47 -23.66
C ASP A 420 1.53 -24.97 -22.58
N HIS A 421 2.09 -24.41 -21.50
CA HIS A 421 1.31 -23.78 -20.44
C HIS A 421 0.48 -22.58 -20.93
N ILE A 422 0.86 -21.91 -22.03
CA ILE A 422 0.13 -20.75 -22.55
C ILE A 422 -1.27 -21.18 -22.99
N GLY A 423 -1.36 -22.22 -23.84
CA GLY A 423 -2.66 -22.76 -24.28
C GLY A 423 -3.52 -23.27 -23.12
N ARG A 424 -2.88 -23.97 -22.14
CA ARG A 424 -3.56 -24.47 -20.94
C ARG A 424 -4.08 -23.34 -20.05
N VAL A 425 -3.33 -22.24 -19.91
CA VAL A 425 -3.79 -21.04 -19.16
C VAL A 425 -5.01 -20.44 -19.83
N LEU A 426 -4.99 -20.25 -21.14
CA LEU A 426 -6.12 -19.67 -21.89
C LEU A 426 -7.37 -20.57 -21.80
N GLU A 427 -7.21 -21.91 -21.92
CA GLU A 427 -8.29 -22.87 -21.72
C GLU A 427 -8.85 -22.80 -20.30
N MET A 428 -7.98 -22.77 -19.28
CA MET A 428 -8.40 -22.64 -17.87
C MET A 428 -9.22 -21.37 -17.64
N LEU A 429 -8.76 -20.22 -18.17
CA LEU A 429 -9.48 -18.94 -18.05
C LEU A 429 -10.83 -19.01 -18.74
N TRP A 430 -10.92 -19.63 -19.91
CA TRP A 430 -12.20 -19.83 -20.60
C TRP A 430 -13.12 -20.74 -19.80
N ARG A 431 -12.67 -21.90 -19.33
CA ARG A 431 -13.47 -22.81 -18.51
C ARG A 431 -13.98 -22.19 -17.20
N ARG A 432 -13.22 -21.23 -16.64
CA ARG A 432 -13.61 -20.46 -15.44
C ARG A 432 -14.52 -19.26 -15.77
N GLY A 433 -14.91 -19.06 -17.04
CA GLY A 433 -15.74 -17.94 -17.48
C GLY A 433 -15.07 -16.57 -17.42
N LEU A 434 -13.73 -16.54 -17.25
CA LEU A 434 -12.94 -15.30 -17.25
C LEU A 434 -12.64 -14.81 -18.67
N LEU A 435 -12.70 -15.71 -19.66
CA LEU A 435 -12.69 -15.44 -21.09
C LEU A 435 -13.97 -16.00 -21.71
N VAL A 436 -14.50 -15.30 -22.70
CA VAL A 436 -15.66 -15.74 -23.50
C VAL A 436 -15.27 -15.91 -24.95
N GLU A 437 -16.04 -16.69 -25.71
CA GLU A 437 -15.76 -17.05 -27.11
C GLU A 437 -15.55 -15.83 -28.01
N SER A 438 -16.27 -14.73 -27.76
CA SER A 438 -16.17 -13.49 -28.52
C SER A 438 -14.94 -12.63 -28.20
N ASP A 439 -14.16 -12.99 -27.16
CA ASP A 439 -13.00 -12.19 -26.75
C ASP A 439 -11.86 -12.25 -27.80
N LEU A 440 -11.26 -11.09 -28.04
CA LEU A 440 -9.94 -10.95 -28.66
C LEU A 440 -8.93 -10.69 -27.54
N VAL A 441 -8.05 -11.67 -27.30
CA VAL A 441 -7.15 -11.68 -26.15
C VAL A 441 -5.73 -11.38 -26.58
N LEU A 442 -5.09 -10.43 -25.90
CA LEU A 442 -3.65 -10.23 -25.99
C LEU A 442 -2.98 -10.99 -24.86
N THR A 443 -2.13 -11.95 -25.19
CA THR A 443 -1.37 -12.75 -24.23
C THR A 443 0.09 -12.35 -24.24
N THR A 444 0.70 -12.20 -23.06
CA THR A 444 2.13 -11.92 -22.92
C THR A 444 2.75 -12.77 -21.80
N GLY A 445 4.03 -13.06 -21.95
CA GLY A 445 4.79 -13.86 -21.01
C GLY A 445 6.23 -14.04 -21.49
N VAL A 446 6.85 -15.10 -20.98
CA VAL A 446 8.21 -15.51 -21.40
C VAL A 446 8.10 -16.71 -22.31
N VAL A 447 8.62 -16.58 -23.54
CA VAL A 447 8.75 -17.67 -24.50
C VAL A 447 10.23 -18.02 -24.61
N TYR A 448 10.56 -19.29 -24.46
CA TYR A 448 11.96 -19.77 -24.45
C TYR A 448 12.84 -18.97 -23.48
N PRO A 449 12.62 -19.12 -22.15
CA PRO A 449 13.34 -18.34 -21.16
C PRO A 449 14.82 -18.70 -21.15
N HIS A 450 15.65 -17.67 -21.00
CA HIS A 450 17.07 -17.80 -20.69
C HIS A 450 17.40 -16.93 -19.47
N PRO A 451 18.56 -17.03 -18.86
CA PRO A 451 18.94 -16.19 -17.72
C PRO A 451 18.69 -14.71 -17.99
N GLY A 452 17.89 -14.05 -17.13
CA GLY A 452 17.51 -12.65 -17.26
C GLY A 452 16.27 -12.37 -18.10
N SER A 453 15.66 -13.36 -18.79
CA SER A 453 14.40 -13.15 -19.51
C SER A 453 13.23 -12.94 -18.58
N ARG A 454 12.42 -11.91 -18.86
CA ARG A 454 11.23 -11.60 -18.05
C ARG A 454 9.95 -11.61 -18.89
N MET A 455 9.82 -10.70 -19.86
CA MET A 455 8.68 -10.61 -20.78
C MET A 455 9.25 -10.36 -22.16
N ASN A 456 9.06 -11.28 -23.11
CA ASN A 456 9.71 -11.24 -24.41
C ASN A 456 8.79 -11.62 -25.59
N ALA A 457 7.51 -11.88 -25.35
CA ALA A 457 6.57 -12.26 -26.38
C ALA A 457 5.19 -11.64 -26.16
N VAL A 458 4.51 -11.37 -27.27
CA VAL A 458 3.11 -10.94 -27.33
C VAL A 458 2.40 -11.73 -28.40
N GLN A 459 1.22 -12.25 -28.12
CA GLN A 459 0.34 -12.94 -29.05
C GLN A 459 -1.06 -12.35 -28.96
N VAL A 460 -1.77 -12.29 -30.10
CA VAL A 460 -3.17 -11.88 -30.15
C VAL A 460 -3.97 -13.00 -30.78
N ASN A 461 -4.98 -13.48 -30.08
CA ASN A 461 -5.80 -14.62 -30.49
C ASN A 461 -7.29 -14.34 -30.26
N ARG A 462 -8.15 -14.81 -31.16
CA ARG A 462 -9.58 -14.93 -30.86
C ARG A 462 -9.82 -16.20 -30.07
N VAL A 463 -10.61 -16.13 -29.03
CA VAL A 463 -10.94 -17.30 -28.21
C VAL A 463 -11.68 -18.35 -29.03
N SER A 464 -12.58 -17.95 -29.93
CA SER A 464 -13.25 -18.84 -30.88
C SER A 464 -12.27 -19.70 -31.70
N ASP A 465 -11.18 -19.07 -32.21
CA ASP A 465 -10.19 -19.76 -33.04
C ASP A 465 -9.36 -20.76 -32.20
N LEU A 466 -9.07 -20.40 -30.95
CA LEU A 466 -8.40 -21.31 -30.01
C LEU A 466 -9.27 -22.52 -29.67
N ILE A 467 -10.58 -22.32 -29.40
CA ILE A 467 -11.53 -23.40 -29.15
C ILE A 467 -11.55 -24.37 -30.34
N ALA A 468 -11.67 -23.85 -31.54
CA ALA A 468 -11.71 -24.66 -32.76
C ALA A 468 -10.40 -25.41 -33.03
N SER A 469 -9.24 -24.70 -32.92
CA SER A 469 -7.94 -25.27 -33.32
C SER A 469 -7.36 -26.20 -32.25
N LEU A 470 -7.60 -25.96 -30.96
CA LEU A 470 -7.10 -26.75 -29.85
C LEU A 470 -8.11 -27.78 -29.33
N GLY A 471 -9.31 -27.80 -29.89
CA GLY A 471 -10.35 -28.79 -29.56
C GLY A 471 -10.89 -28.67 -28.14
N TRP A 472 -10.97 -27.45 -27.59
CA TRP A 472 -11.53 -27.23 -26.27
C TRP A 472 -13.01 -27.62 -26.24
N ARG A 473 -13.39 -28.43 -25.25
CA ARG A 473 -14.77 -28.89 -25.08
C ARG A 473 -15.33 -28.33 -23.79
N THR A 474 -16.57 -27.87 -23.82
CA THR A 474 -17.36 -27.43 -22.65
C THR A 474 -17.59 -28.59 -21.66
#